data_59fb0be020c0a1ebcd4ea58815a50ba3
#
_entry.id   59fb0be020c0a1ebcd4ea58815a50ba3
#
_cell.length_a   1.000
_cell.length_b   1.000
_cell.length_c   1.000
_cell.angle_alpha   90.00
_cell.angle_beta   90.00
_cell.angle_gamma   90.00
#
_symmetry.space_group_name_H-M   'P 1'
#
loop_
_entity.id
_entity.type
_entity.pdbx_description
1 polymer ?
#
loop_
_entity_poly.entity_id
_entity_poly.type
_entity_poly.pdbx_seq_one_letter_code
_entity_poly.pdbx_strand_id
1 'polypeptide(L)'
;LVTTTQGKLEAYQTIKTVDVMDMMYDDIKKTAQDSYIGKYTNDYDNKQLLITAIGGYFKELEDGRLLQKGYSTIDIDVEAVKTYQLEHGLYTKDELADMSDLEIKKLDTKKKVFLTAKVKILDAMEDIELPINI
;
A
#
# COMPACT_ATOMS: atom_id res chain seq x y z
N LEU A 1 -24.96 -20.67 23.06
CA LEU A 1 -24.40 -19.55 23.82
C LEU A 1 -22.95 -19.25 23.45
N VAL A 2 -22.10 -20.26 23.47
CA VAL A 2 -20.69 -20.11 23.08
C VAL A 2 -20.57 -19.68 21.62
N THR A 3 -21.34 -20.27 20.74
CA THR A 3 -21.35 -19.94 19.31
C THR A 3 -21.77 -18.49 19.06
N THR A 4 -22.79 -18.01 19.80
CA THR A 4 -23.27 -16.62 19.69
C THR A 4 -22.20 -15.62 20.17
N THR A 5 -21.52 -15.94 21.26
CA THR A 5 -20.42 -15.10 21.77
C THR A 5 -19.26 -15.07 20.79
N GLN A 6 -18.91 -16.22 20.21
CA GLN A 6 -17.86 -16.33 19.20
C GLN A 6 -18.20 -15.48 17.96
N GLY A 7 -19.44 -15.54 17.47
CA GLY A 7 -19.88 -14.74 16.32
C GLY A 7 -19.82 -13.23 16.59
N LYS A 8 -20.17 -12.79 17.79
CA LYS A 8 -20.08 -11.36 18.17
C LYS A 8 -18.62 -10.90 18.24
N LEU A 9 -17.73 -11.74 18.74
CA LEU A 9 -16.29 -11.43 18.81
C LEU A 9 -15.70 -11.33 17.41
N GLU A 10 -16.02 -12.24 16.52
CA GLU A 10 -15.54 -12.22 15.13
C GLU A 10 -16.06 -10.97 14.40
N ALA A 11 -17.33 -10.61 14.57
CA ALA A 11 -17.90 -9.40 13.98
C ALA A 11 -17.19 -8.14 14.49
N TYR A 12 -16.90 -8.06 15.77
CA TYR A 12 -16.17 -6.95 16.37
C TYR A 12 -14.75 -6.84 15.80
N GLN A 13 -14.03 -7.96 15.67
CA GLN A 13 -12.70 -7.98 15.08
C GLN A 13 -12.70 -7.53 13.63
N THR A 14 -13.72 -7.92 12.86
CA THR A 14 -13.87 -7.50 11.46
C THR A 14 -14.08 -5.98 11.35
N ILE A 15 -14.95 -5.40 12.21
CA ILE A 15 -15.19 -3.96 12.25
C ILE A 15 -13.90 -3.21 12.59
N LYS A 16 -13.16 -3.69 13.59
CA LYS A 16 -11.88 -3.09 13.99
C LYS A 16 -10.86 -3.12 12.86
N THR A 17 -10.79 -4.22 12.13
CA THR A 17 -9.90 -4.36 10.97
C THR A 17 -10.23 -3.31 9.91
N VAL A 18 -11.49 -3.15 9.56
CA VAL A 18 -11.94 -2.15 8.59
C VAL A 18 -11.60 -0.73 9.05
N ASP A 19 -11.84 -0.40 10.31
CA ASP A 19 -11.55 0.91 10.88
C ASP A 19 -10.05 1.22 10.81
N VAL A 20 -9.19 0.25 11.11
CA VAL A 20 -7.73 0.40 11.03
C VAL A 20 -7.28 0.58 9.58
N MET A 21 -7.83 -0.19 8.65
CA MET A 21 -7.52 -0.05 7.23
C MET A 21 -7.89 1.34 6.71
N ASP A 22 -9.08 1.82 7.05
CA ASP A 22 -9.56 3.14 6.63
C ASP A 22 -8.68 4.24 7.20
N MET A 23 -8.31 4.15 8.46
CA MET A 23 -7.40 5.09 9.12
C MET A 23 -6.04 5.12 8.41
N MET A 24 -5.44 3.97 8.15
CA MET A 24 -4.14 3.89 7.49
C MET A 24 -4.21 4.46 6.08
N TYR A 25 -5.24 4.12 5.34
CA TYR A 25 -5.42 4.61 3.98
C TYR A 25 -5.53 6.14 3.95
N ASP A 26 -6.35 6.71 4.83
CA ASP A 26 -6.52 8.16 4.93
C ASP A 26 -5.23 8.87 5.34
N ASP A 27 -4.52 8.32 6.33
CA ASP A 27 -3.24 8.87 6.80
C ASP A 27 -2.17 8.84 5.72
N ILE A 28 -2.06 7.75 4.99
CA ILE A 28 -1.09 7.58 3.89
C ILE A 28 -1.42 8.55 2.77
N LYS A 29 -2.69 8.65 2.39
CA LYS A 29 -3.15 9.54 1.34
C LYS A 29 -2.87 11.00 1.69
N LYS A 30 -3.15 11.40 2.92
CA LYS A 30 -2.89 12.75 3.42
C LYS A 30 -1.40 13.05 3.42
N THR A 31 -0.58 12.13 3.90
CA THR A 31 0.88 12.27 3.90
C THR A 31 1.41 12.46 2.48
N ALA A 32 0.93 11.66 1.53
CA ALA A 32 1.33 11.77 0.14
C ALA A 32 0.92 13.13 -0.46
N GLN A 33 -0.30 13.56 -0.21
CA GLN A 33 -0.80 14.84 -0.72
C GLN A 33 -0.05 16.03 -0.13
N ASP A 34 0.22 16.01 1.18
CA ASP A 34 0.84 17.14 1.86
C ASP A 34 2.36 17.20 1.63
N SER A 35 3.02 16.07 1.48
CA SER A 35 4.48 15.97 1.51
C SER A 35 5.12 15.57 0.18
N TYR A 36 4.36 15.05 -0.77
CA TYR A 36 4.90 14.50 -2.01
C TYR A 36 4.25 15.11 -3.26
N ILE A 37 2.92 15.03 -3.38
CA ILE A 37 2.21 15.44 -4.58
C ILE A 37 2.30 16.95 -4.77
N GLY A 38 2.72 17.36 -5.97
CA GLY A 38 2.93 18.77 -6.30
C GLY A 38 4.26 19.35 -5.81
N LYS A 39 5.05 18.61 -5.05
CA LYS A 39 6.37 19.04 -4.54
C LYS A 39 7.52 18.34 -5.23
N TYR A 40 7.31 17.09 -5.66
CA TYR A 40 8.33 16.27 -6.29
C TYR A 40 7.87 15.77 -7.64
N THR A 41 8.83 15.60 -8.54
CA THR A 41 8.60 14.93 -9.82
C THR A 41 8.30 13.45 -9.57
N ASN A 42 7.36 12.89 -10.30
CA ASN A 42 6.99 11.46 -10.15
C ASN A 42 7.99 10.57 -10.88
N ASP A 43 9.18 10.41 -10.33
CA ASP A 43 10.21 9.52 -10.81
C ASP A 43 10.51 8.43 -9.77
N TYR A 44 11.35 7.46 -10.16
CA TYR A 44 11.66 6.33 -9.30
C TYR A 44 12.31 6.73 -7.98
N ASP A 45 13.27 7.66 -8.01
CA ASP A 45 13.99 8.08 -6.80
C ASP A 45 13.07 8.80 -5.83
N ASN A 46 12.20 9.66 -6.33
CA ASN A 46 11.22 10.36 -5.49
C ASN A 46 10.14 9.42 -4.97
N LYS A 47 9.74 8.42 -5.74
CA LYS A 47 8.85 7.35 -5.25
C LYS A 47 9.48 6.59 -4.07
N GLN A 48 10.80 6.37 -4.10
CA GLN A 48 11.50 5.75 -2.97
C GLN A 48 11.47 6.62 -1.71
N LEU A 49 11.50 7.95 -1.84
CA LEU A 49 11.32 8.86 -0.72
C LEU A 49 9.92 8.69 -0.09
N LEU A 50 8.90 8.62 -0.92
CA LEU A 50 7.52 8.39 -0.45
C LEU A 50 7.39 7.03 0.23
N ILE A 51 7.95 5.99 -0.36
CA ILE A 51 7.96 4.64 0.23
C ILE A 51 8.63 4.65 1.61
N THR A 52 9.74 5.35 1.74
CA THR A 52 10.45 5.48 3.02
C THR A 52 9.59 6.20 4.06
N ALA A 53 8.89 7.26 3.67
CA ALA A 53 8.00 8.00 4.57
C ALA A 53 6.83 7.13 5.05
N ILE A 54 6.20 6.38 4.15
CA ILE A 54 5.11 5.47 4.48
C ILE A 54 5.61 4.31 5.35
N GLY A 55 6.81 3.79 5.04
CA GLY A 55 7.45 2.76 5.87
C GLY A 55 7.70 3.23 7.29
N GLY A 56 8.11 4.49 7.47
CA GLY A 56 8.24 5.12 8.79
C GLY A 56 6.91 5.20 9.53
N TYR A 57 5.84 5.54 8.83
CA TYR A 57 4.49 5.54 9.39
C TYR A 57 4.08 4.15 9.88
N PHE A 58 4.32 3.10 9.10
CA PHE A 58 4.03 1.73 9.51
C PHE A 58 4.85 1.34 10.74
N LYS A 59 6.11 1.76 10.80
CA LYS A 59 6.97 1.49 11.96
C LYS A 59 6.41 2.13 13.23
N GLU A 60 5.88 3.34 13.14
CA GLU A 60 5.21 3.99 14.27
C GLU A 60 4.00 3.19 14.74
N LEU A 61 3.19 2.66 13.83
CA LEU A 61 2.06 1.80 14.16
C LEU A 61 2.50 0.46 14.75
N GLU A 62 3.62 -0.09 14.30
CA GLU A 62 4.22 -1.30 14.89
C GLU A 62 4.68 -1.04 16.32
N ASP A 63 5.35 0.09 16.57
CA ASP A 63 5.81 0.48 17.92
C ASP A 63 4.63 0.74 18.84
N GLY A 64 3.53 1.28 18.32
CA GLY A 64 2.27 1.47 19.04
C GLY A 64 1.45 0.19 19.22
N ARG A 65 1.95 -0.95 18.77
CA ARG A 65 1.30 -2.27 18.86
C ARG A 65 -0.04 -2.38 18.12
N LEU A 66 -0.24 -1.56 17.11
CA LEU A 66 -1.38 -1.71 16.23
C LEU A 66 -1.11 -2.74 15.13
N LEU A 67 0.12 -2.77 14.63
CA LEU A 67 0.59 -3.70 13.61
C LEU A 67 1.65 -4.65 14.16
N GLN A 68 1.75 -5.82 13.55
CA GLN A 68 2.77 -6.82 13.87
C GLN A 68 4.16 -6.29 13.50
N LYS A 69 5.06 -6.27 14.45
CA LYS A 69 6.43 -5.76 14.27
C LYS A 69 7.21 -6.62 13.28
N GLY A 70 7.90 -5.95 12.36
CA GLY A 70 8.73 -6.60 11.36
C GLY A 70 7.98 -7.24 10.20
N TYR A 71 6.65 -7.13 10.15
CA TYR A 71 5.83 -7.70 9.08
C TYR A 71 5.53 -6.71 7.95
N SER A 72 5.39 -5.43 8.27
CA SER A 72 4.94 -4.41 7.31
C SER A 72 5.93 -4.25 6.16
N THR A 73 5.41 -4.25 4.94
CA THR A 73 6.20 -4.00 3.73
C THR A 73 5.48 -2.99 2.84
N ILE A 74 6.22 -2.25 2.05
CA ILE A 74 5.68 -1.33 1.04
C ILE A 74 6.62 -1.27 -0.15
N ASP A 75 6.07 -1.28 -1.34
CA ASP A 75 6.83 -1.18 -2.59
C ASP A 75 5.93 -0.66 -3.71
N ILE A 76 6.53 -0.39 -4.88
CA ILE A 76 5.79 -0.03 -6.08
C ILE A 76 4.98 -1.24 -6.55
N ASP A 77 3.71 -0.99 -6.91
CA ASP A 77 2.81 -2.03 -7.40
C ASP A 77 3.10 -2.30 -8.88
N VAL A 78 3.89 -3.34 -9.14
CA VAL A 78 4.31 -3.74 -10.49
C VAL A 78 3.09 -4.04 -11.37
N GLU A 79 2.10 -4.75 -10.85
CA GLU A 79 0.92 -5.12 -11.64
C GLU A 79 0.08 -3.90 -12.01
N ALA A 80 -0.06 -2.94 -11.10
CA ALA A 80 -0.77 -1.70 -11.39
C ALA A 80 -0.03 -0.85 -12.43
N VAL A 81 1.30 -0.81 -12.37
CA VAL A 81 2.13 -0.10 -13.37
C VAL A 81 1.95 -0.76 -14.74
N LYS A 82 1.99 -2.09 -14.82
CA LYS A 82 1.75 -2.81 -16.09
C LYS A 82 0.38 -2.48 -16.67
N THR A 83 -0.65 -2.52 -15.85
CA THR A 83 -2.01 -2.19 -16.27
C THR A 83 -2.10 -0.78 -16.81
N TYR A 84 -1.47 0.19 -16.14
CA TYR A 84 -1.41 1.56 -16.61
C TYR A 84 -0.78 1.67 -18.00
N GLN A 85 0.36 0.99 -18.21
CA GLN A 85 1.05 1.03 -19.50
C GLN A 85 0.21 0.43 -20.62
N LEU A 86 -0.50 -0.67 -20.35
CA LEU A 86 -1.39 -1.31 -21.32
C LEU A 86 -2.59 -0.43 -21.65
N GLU A 87 -3.23 0.16 -20.65
CA GLU A 87 -4.42 1.02 -20.84
C GLU A 87 -4.10 2.28 -21.63
N HIS A 88 -2.90 2.80 -21.51
CA HIS A 88 -2.46 4.01 -22.21
C HIS A 88 -1.73 3.71 -23.53
N GLY A 89 -1.63 2.44 -23.91
CA GLY A 89 -1.02 2.03 -25.16
C GLY A 89 0.48 2.34 -25.28
N LEU A 90 1.18 2.50 -24.15
CA LEU A 90 2.61 2.84 -24.15
C LEU A 90 3.49 1.63 -24.37
N TYR A 91 3.05 0.46 -23.94
CA TYR A 91 3.74 -0.81 -24.09
C TYR A 91 2.75 -1.91 -24.40
N THR A 92 3.21 -2.96 -25.09
CA THR A 92 2.41 -4.16 -25.32
C THR A 92 2.61 -5.15 -24.17
N LYS A 93 1.71 -6.12 -24.07
CA LYS A 93 1.79 -7.19 -23.06
C LYS A 93 3.11 -7.96 -23.19
N ASP A 94 3.55 -8.25 -24.42
CA ASP A 94 4.79 -8.98 -24.66
C ASP A 94 6.02 -8.17 -24.27
N GLU A 95 6.03 -6.87 -24.54
CA GLU A 95 7.12 -5.99 -24.12
C GLU A 95 7.24 -5.94 -22.59
N LEU A 96 6.12 -5.84 -21.88
CA LEU A 96 6.11 -5.82 -20.41
C LEU A 96 6.54 -7.17 -19.83
N ALA A 97 6.19 -8.28 -20.48
CA ALA A 97 6.58 -9.62 -20.04
C ALA A 97 8.09 -9.83 -20.09
N ASP A 98 8.79 -9.15 -20.99
CA ASP A 98 10.24 -9.24 -21.15
C ASP A 98 11.01 -8.34 -20.17
N MET A 99 10.32 -7.46 -19.45
CA MET A 99 10.95 -6.55 -18.47
C MET A 99 11.07 -7.18 -17.11
N SER A 100 12.16 -6.86 -16.39
CA SER A 100 12.31 -7.21 -15.00
C SER A 100 11.38 -6.33 -14.15
N ASP A 101 11.10 -6.75 -12.91
CA ASP A 101 10.29 -5.96 -11.98
C ASP A 101 10.88 -4.57 -11.75
N LEU A 102 12.21 -4.47 -11.63
CA LEU A 102 12.88 -3.18 -11.47
C LEU A 102 12.68 -2.26 -12.68
N GLU A 103 12.75 -2.79 -13.89
CA GLU A 103 12.50 -2.01 -15.10
C GLU A 103 11.07 -1.49 -15.12
N ILE A 104 10.09 -2.32 -14.74
CA ILE A 104 8.69 -1.92 -14.67
C ILE A 104 8.45 -0.85 -13.61
N LYS A 105 9.09 -0.97 -12.45
CA LYS A 105 9.02 0.04 -11.38
C LYS A 105 9.51 1.41 -11.82
N LYS A 106 10.43 1.46 -12.78
CA LYS A 106 10.99 2.71 -13.31
C LYS A 106 10.18 3.33 -14.43
N LEU A 107 9.14 2.66 -14.93
CA LEU A 107 8.30 3.19 -16.00
C LEU A 107 7.51 4.40 -15.53
N ASP A 108 7.32 5.35 -16.45
CA ASP A 108 6.58 6.58 -16.16
C ASP A 108 5.08 6.28 -16.03
N THR A 109 4.49 6.76 -14.97
CA THR A 109 3.04 6.67 -14.71
C THR A 109 2.41 8.07 -14.62
N LYS A 110 3.07 9.08 -15.17
CA LYS A 110 2.61 10.48 -15.20
C LYS A 110 2.31 11.01 -13.80
N LYS A 111 1.05 11.36 -13.52
CA LYS A 111 0.66 11.91 -12.22
C LYS A 111 0.20 10.84 -11.23
N LYS A 112 0.18 9.58 -11.63
CA LYS A 112 -0.31 8.47 -10.79
C LYS A 112 0.84 7.79 -10.06
N VAL A 113 0.62 7.46 -8.81
CA VAL A 113 1.55 6.67 -8.00
C VAL A 113 0.83 5.40 -7.56
N PHE A 114 1.40 4.26 -7.90
CA PHE A 114 0.85 2.95 -7.58
C PHE A 114 1.80 2.23 -6.61
N LEU A 115 1.36 2.06 -5.38
CA LEU A 115 2.10 1.36 -4.35
C LEU A 115 1.26 0.22 -3.79
N THR A 116 1.93 -0.78 -3.24
CA THR A 116 1.26 -1.86 -2.51
C THR A 116 1.96 -2.09 -1.19
N ALA A 117 1.19 -2.30 -0.14
CA ALA A 117 1.68 -2.52 1.20
C ALA A 117 1.07 -3.79 1.79
N LYS A 118 1.84 -4.49 2.61
CA LYS A 118 1.37 -5.64 3.39
C LYS A 118 1.58 -5.34 4.85
N VAL A 119 0.53 -5.45 5.63
CA VAL A 119 0.56 -5.24 7.07
C VAL A 119 -0.24 -6.33 7.76
N LYS A 120 0.04 -6.54 9.04
CA LYS A 120 -0.71 -7.48 9.87
C LYS A 120 -1.24 -6.73 11.08
N ILE A 121 -2.56 -6.68 11.20
CA ILE A 121 -3.22 -6.04 12.33
C ILE A 121 -3.12 -6.97 13.53
N LEU A 122 -2.50 -6.49 14.60
CA LEU A 122 -2.11 -7.30 15.74
C LEU A 122 -3.30 -7.89 16.49
N ASP A 123 -4.30 -7.05 16.78
CA ASP A 123 -5.47 -7.48 17.55
C ASP A 123 -6.37 -8.45 16.79
N ALA A 124 -6.50 -8.27 15.49
CA ALA A 124 -7.30 -9.13 14.64
C ALA A 124 -6.51 -10.33 14.14
N MET A 125 -5.18 -10.32 14.26
CA MET A 125 -4.25 -11.31 13.73
C MET A 125 -4.50 -11.58 12.24
N GLU A 126 -4.80 -10.52 11.49
CA GLU A 126 -5.20 -10.60 10.09
C GLU A 126 -4.16 -9.92 9.20
N ASP A 127 -3.77 -10.63 8.14
CA ASP A 127 -2.89 -10.13 7.10
C ASP A 127 -3.68 -9.30 6.11
N ILE A 128 -3.22 -8.09 5.82
CA ILE A 128 -3.91 -7.17 4.92
C ILE A 128 -2.95 -6.71 3.84
N GLU A 129 -3.43 -6.74 2.60
CA GLU A 129 -2.76 -6.14 1.45
C GLU A 129 -3.49 -4.85 1.09
N LEU A 130 -2.75 -3.72 1.11
CA LEU A 130 -3.29 -2.40 0.84
C LEU A 130 -2.79 -1.90 -0.52
N PRO A 131 -3.64 -1.82 -1.55
CA PRO A 131 -3.29 -1.09 -2.76
C PRO A 131 -3.39 0.41 -2.50
N ILE A 132 -2.34 1.16 -2.80
CA ILE A 132 -2.28 2.60 -2.59
C ILE A 132 -2.14 3.26 -3.96
N ASN A 133 -3.23 3.83 -4.44
CA ASN A 133 -3.30 4.54 -5.71
C ASN A 133 -3.52 6.02 -5.42
N ILE A 134 -2.52 6.81 -5.74
CA ILE A 134 -2.56 8.25 -5.46
C ILE A 134 -2.48 9.06 -6.75
#